data_2fa396dede2157994739d3890d5c1e4e
#
_entry.id   2fa396dede2157994739d3890d5c1e4e
#
_cell.length_a   1.000
_cell.length_b   1.000
_cell.length_c   1.000
_cell.angle_alpha   90.00
_cell.angle_beta   90.00
_cell.angle_gamma   90.00
#
_symmetry.space_group_name_H-M   'P 1'
#
loop_
_entity.id
_entity.type
_entity.pdbx_description
1 polymer ?
#
loop_
_entity_poly.entity_id
_entity_poly.type
_entity_poly.pdbx_seq_one_letter_code
_entity_poly.pdbx_strand_id
1 'polypeptide(L)'
;MSYQGSWDKRGEWLELIPGKSIAGQADREEAARQWLLETVGMPEKLYRKLRHERGIEWRGDRLRLILFPYREYGVEPVWHELEVLYEDDFCLVANKPAGINVHGDSTGGEELTLNHAVAAYYQASGLHTAVRPIHRLDKDTTGPVLYAKNEYAQLKLDEDMREKKIARIYAAIVQGQVQDGLTTIDLPIGKDRHHRSRRRVSLTGQQAVTHILSVERSRYASLLRLRLETGRTHQIRVHMSHMGHPLIGDSLYGGNARPFGRQALHGERLIFAHPLTGEQIEVLAPWPEDMLQLKEDSLFLS
;
A
#
# COMPACT_ATOMS: atom_id res chain seq x y z
N MET A 1 -5.94 -7.13 -18.02
CA MET A 1 -6.95 -6.40 -18.81
C MET A 1 -7.82 -5.65 -17.81
N SER A 2 -8.41 -4.52 -18.21
CA SER A 2 -9.21 -3.64 -17.36
C SER A 2 -10.60 -3.49 -17.96
N TYR A 3 -11.64 -3.51 -17.12
CA TYR A 3 -13.01 -3.34 -17.56
C TYR A 3 -13.32 -1.88 -17.86
N GLN A 4 -13.64 -1.57 -19.12
CA GLN A 4 -13.97 -0.22 -19.60
C GLN A 4 -15.48 -0.01 -19.79
N GLY A 5 -16.30 -0.99 -19.39
CA GLY A 5 -17.75 -0.92 -19.52
C GLY A 5 -18.41 -0.16 -18.36
N SER A 6 -19.72 0.03 -18.49
CA SER A 6 -20.54 0.64 -17.44
C SER A 6 -20.75 -0.29 -16.28
N TRP A 7 -20.60 0.20 -15.06
CA TRP A 7 -20.84 -0.53 -13.82
C TRP A 7 -21.53 0.36 -12.78
N ASP A 8 -22.21 -0.27 -11.82
CA ASP A 8 -22.89 0.41 -10.72
C ASP A 8 -22.83 -0.48 -9.47
N LYS A 9 -22.75 0.13 -8.29
CA LYS A 9 -22.87 -0.56 -7.01
C LYS A 9 -24.27 -0.39 -6.46
N ARG A 10 -24.92 -1.50 -6.13
CA ARG A 10 -26.27 -1.51 -5.52
C ARG A 10 -26.29 -2.41 -4.29
N GLY A 11 -26.12 -1.79 -3.12
CA GLY A 11 -25.97 -2.52 -1.86
C GLY A 11 -24.75 -3.43 -1.91
N GLU A 12 -24.97 -4.73 -1.72
CA GLU A 12 -23.90 -5.74 -1.75
C GLU A 12 -23.45 -6.15 -3.18
N TRP A 13 -24.14 -5.68 -4.22
CA TRP A 13 -23.97 -6.11 -5.59
C TRP A 13 -23.18 -5.11 -6.42
N LEU A 14 -22.23 -5.64 -7.19
CA LEU A 14 -21.69 -4.97 -8.38
C LEU A 14 -22.56 -5.36 -9.58
N GLU A 15 -23.13 -4.39 -10.28
CA GLU A 15 -23.84 -4.58 -11.55
C GLU A 15 -22.93 -4.21 -12.71
N LEU A 16 -22.76 -5.13 -13.67
CA LEU A 16 -21.97 -4.96 -14.88
C LEU A 16 -22.86 -5.11 -16.09
N ILE A 17 -22.55 -4.39 -17.17
CA ILE A 17 -23.27 -4.49 -18.45
C ILE A 17 -22.33 -5.11 -19.49
N PRO A 18 -22.40 -6.45 -19.71
CA PRO A 18 -21.49 -7.15 -20.63
C PRO A 18 -21.74 -6.81 -22.12
N GLY A 19 -22.86 -6.16 -22.42
CA GLY A 19 -23.23 -5.80 -23.80
C GLY A 19 -23.71 -7.00 -24.63
N LYS A 20 -23.84 -6.76 -25.96
CA LYS A 20 -24.38 -7.74 -26.91
C LYS A 20 -23.51 -8.99 -27.08
N SER A 21 -22.26 -8.97 -26.68
CA SER A 21 -21.32 -10.08 -26.80
C SER A 21 -21.72 -11.34 -26.03
N ILE A 22 -22.56 -11.20 -25.00
CA ILE A 22 -23.04 -12.34 -24.19
C ILE A 22 -24.52 -12.61 -24.38
N ALA A 23 -25.31 -11.57 -24.64
CA ALA A 23 -26.78 -11.66 -24.70
C ALA A 23 -27.32 -12.60 -25.82
N GLY A 24 -26.54 -12.88 -26.85
CA GLY A 24 -26.93 -13.72 -28.01
C GLY A 24 -26.27 -15.11 -28.02
N GLN A 25 -25.55 -15.51 -26.98
CA GLN A 25 -24.87 -16.79 -26.92
C GLN A 25 -25.80 -17.93 -26.45
N ALA A 26 -25.69 -19.12 -27.06
CA ALA A 26 -26.51 -20.30 -26.72
C ALA A 26 -26.26 -20.74 -25.26
N ASP A 27 -25.03 -20.67 -24.77
CA ASP A 27 -24.67 -20.91 -23.37
C ASP A 27 -24.24 -19.57 -22.71
N ARG A 28 -25.24 -18.89 -22.14
CA ARG A 28 -25.06 -17.60 -21.49
C ARG A 28 -24.20 -17.68 -20.20
N GLU A 29 -24.22 -18.83 -19.52
CA GLU A 29 -23.44 -19.01 -18.29
C GLU A 29 -21.96 -19.15 -18.59
N GLU A 30 -21.57 -19.98 -19.56
CA GLU A 30 -20.19 -20.16 -19.95
C GLU A 30 -19.62 -18.89 -20.60
N ALA A 31 -20.42 -18.18 -21.41
CA ALA A 31 -20.04 -16.89 -21.97
C ALA A 31 -19.80 -15.84 -20.88
N ALA A 32 -20.65 -15.80 -19.84
CA ALA A 32 -20.45 -14.93 -18.69
C ALA A 32 -19.18 -15.29 -17.91
N ARG A 33 -18.93 -16.58 -17.71
CA ARG A 33 -17.70 -17.07 -17.06
C ARG A 33 -16.46 -16.58 -17.81
N GLN A 34 -16.38 -16.84 -19.10
CA GLN A 34 -15.24 -16.43 -19.92
C GLN A 34 -15.05 -14.93 -19.90
N TRP A 35 -16.12 -14.16 -20.04
CA TRP A 35 -16.07 -12.70 -19.99
C TRP A 35 -15.60 -12.17 -18.63
N LEU A 36 -16.06 -12.74 -17.52
CA LEU A 36 -15.62 -12.35 -16.18
C LEU A 36 -14.12 -12.62 -15.97
N LEU A 37 -13.62 -13.75 -16.47
CA LEU A 37 -12.21 -14.13 -16.32
C LEU A 37 -11.31 -13.31 -17.25
N GLU A 38 -11.70 -13.14 -18.52
CA GLU A 38 -10.84 -12.55 -19.54
C GLU A 38 -11.00 -11.01 -19.66
N THR A 39 -12.23 -10.50 -19.56
CA THR A 39 -12.50 -9.07 -19.75
C THR A 39 -12.48 -8.30 -18.42
N VAL A 40 -13.17 -8.80 -17.40
CA VAL A 40 -13.19 -8.17 -16.07
C VAL A 40 -11.91 -8.47 -15.29
N GLY A 41 -11.21 -9.55 -15.69
CA GLY A 41 -9.99 -9.99 -15.01
C GLY A 41 -10.28 -10.55 -13.60
N MET A 42 -11.44 -11.16 -13.42
CA MET A 42 -11.81 -11.79 -12.14
C MET A 42 -10.90 -12.98 -11.85
N PRO A 43 -10.27 -13.07 -10.67
CA PRO A 43 -9.52 -14.24 -10.27
C PRO A 43 -10.40 -15.50 -10.27
N GLU A 44 -9.94 -16.57 -10.89
CA GLU A 44 -10.74 -17.81 -11.04
C GLU A 44 -11.20 -18.39 -9.69
N LYS A 45 -10.35 -18.27 -8.66
CA LYS A 45 -10.70 -18.68 -7.29
C LYS A 45 -11.94 -17.95 -6.77
N LEU A 46 -12.01 -16.63 -7.01
CA LEU A 46 -13.15 -15.80 -6.60
C LEU A 46 -14.39 -16.15 -7.41
N TYR A 47 -14.26 -16.35 -8.74
CA TYR A 47 -15.36 -16.78 -9.58
C TYR A 47 -15.99 -18.09 -9.07
N ARG A 48 -15.15 -19.10 -8.79
CA ARG A 48 -15.64 -20.41 -8.25
C ARG A 48 -16.34 -20.26 -6.92
N LYS A 49 -15.81 -19.42 -6.02
CA LYS A 49 -16.42 -19.09 -4.72
C LYS A 49 -17.79 -18.46 -4.92
N LEU A 50 -17.86 -17.36 -5.70
CA LEU A 50 -19.12 -16.65 -5.94
C LEU A 50 -20.17 -17.55 -6.60
N ARG A 51 -19.77 -18.41 -7.55
CA ARG A 51 -20.68 -19.37 -8.16
C ARG A 51 -21.23 -20.39 -7.14
N HIS A 52 -20.39 -20.90 -6.26
CA HIS A 52 -20.79 -21.82 -5.20
C HIS A 52 -21.76 -21.15 -4.20
N GLU A 53 -21.50 -19.92 -3.84
CA GLU A 53 -22.31 -19.10 -2.92
C GLU A 53 -23.55 -18.48 -3.59
N ARG A 54 -23.83 -18.77 -4.85
CA ARG A 54 -24.89 -18.16 -5.68
C ARG A 54 -24.78 -16.63 -5.73
N GLY A 55 -23.57 -16.12 -5.69
CA GLY A 55 -23.23 -14.69 -5.74
C GLY A 55 -23.07 -14.14 -7.16
N ILE A 56 -23.50 -14.86 -8.19
CA ILE A 56 -23.53 -14.44 -9.59
C ILE A 56 -24.94 -14.63 -10.11
N GLU A 57 -25.60 -13.57 -10.56
CA GLU A 57 -26.94 -13.65 -11.11
C GLU A 57 -27.15 -12.71 -12.29
N TRP A 58 -28.14 -13.01 -13.11
CA TRP A 58 -28.61 -12.13 -14.18
C TRP A 58 -29.86 -11.37 -13.75
N ARG A 59 -29.88 -10.07 -14.05
CA ARG A 59 -31.08 -9.22 -13.94
C ARG A 59 -31.30 -8.47 -15.26
N GLY A 60 -32.10 -9.08 -16.15
CA GLY A 60 -32.22 -8.58 -17.51
C GLY A 60 -30.90 -8.74 -18.28
N ASP A 61 -30.34 -7.63 -18.74
CA ASP A 61 -29.07 -7.54 -19.44
C ASP A 61 -27.85 -7.30 -18.52
N ARG A 62 -28.10 -7.17 -17.22
CA ARG A 62 -27.03 -6.92 -16.21
C ARG A 62 -26.58 -8.20 -15.57
N LEU A 63 -25.26 -8.35 -15.46
CA LEU A 63 -24.61 -9.37 -14.66
C LEU A 63 -24.29 -8.80 -13.28
N ARG A 64 -24.79 -9.44 -12.22
CA ARG A 64 -24.63 -9.00 -10.84
C ARG A 64 -23.71 -9.94 -10.08
N LEU A 65 -22.80 -9.36 -9.30
CA LEU A 65 -21.81 -10.07 -8.50
C LEU A 65 -21.89 -9.59 -7.05
N ILE A 66 -22.00 -10.48 -6.06
CA ILE A 66 -21.90 -10.13 -4.65
C ILE A 66 -20.44 -9.82 -4.30
N LEU A 67 -20.00 -8.58 -4.51
CA LEU A 67 -18.64 -8.17 -4.17
C LEU A 67 -18.54 -7.35 -2.88
N PHE A 68 -19.65 -6.83 -2.36
CA PHE A 68 -19.68 -5.97 -1.17
C PHE A 68 -20.54 -6.57 -0.04
N PRO A 69 -20.44 -7.89 0.26
CA PRO A 69 -21.23 -8.48 1.30
C PRO A 69 -20.83 -7.94 2.68
N TYR A 70 -21.79 -7.93 3.60
CA TYR A 70 -21.49 -7.64 4.99
C TYR A 70 -20.33 -8.52 5.51
N ARG A 71 -19.35 -7.90 6.14
CA ARG A 71 -18.21 -8.57 6.79
C ARG A 71 -17.85 -7.83 8.08
N GLU A 72 -17.45 -8.59 9.07
CA GLU A 72 -16.79 -8.09 10.27
C GLU A 72 -15.48 -7.38 9.87
N TYR A 73 -15.11 -6.36 10.62
CA TYR A 73 -13.87 -5.58 10.36
C TYR A 73 -12.60 -6.43 10.52
N GLY A 74 -12.65 -7.47 11.36
CA GLY A 74 -11.50 -8.32 11.67
C GLY A 74 -10.52 -7.70 12.67
N VAL A 75 -10.85 -6.51 13.18
CA VAL A 75 -10.13 -5.77 14.21
C VAL A 75 -11.14 -4.88 14.92
N GLU A 76 -10.92 -4.61 16.21
CA GLU A 76 -11.80 -3.73 17.00
C GLU A 76 -11.72 -2.30 16.47
N PRO A 77 -12.87 -1.63 16.20
CA PRO A 77 -12.89 -0.22 15.84
C PRO A 77 -12.47 0.64 17.03
N VAL A 78 -11.36 1.35 16.90
CA VAL A 78 -10.89 2.33 17.90
C VAL A 78 -10.76 3.67 17.23
N TRP A 79 -11.51 4.65 17.72
CA TRP A 79 -11.50 5.97 17.12
C TRP A 79 -10.11 6.62 17.21
N HIS A 80 -9.62 7.05 16.09
CA HIS A 80 -8.41 7.84 15.94
C HIS A 80 -8.58 8.69 14.68
N GLU A 81 -8.03 9.89 14.68
CA GLU A 81 -8.07 10.76 13.51
C GLU A 81 -7.42 10.04 12.31
N LEU A 82 -8.17 9.98 11.22
CA LEU A 82 -7.75 9.31 9.98
C LEU A 82 -7.86 10.29 8.82
N GLU A 83 -6.73 10.66 8.25
CA GLU A 83 -6.69 11.41 6.99
C GLU A 83 -6.84 10.44 5.82
N VAL A 84 -7.92 10.59 5.06
CA VAL A 84 -8.18 9.80 3.85
C VAL A 84 -7.69 10.58 2.64
N LEU A 85 -6.73 10.01 1.90
CA LEU A 85 -6.13 10.63 0.72
C LEU A 85 -6.89 10.27 -0.58
N TYR A 86 -7.50 9.09 -0.61
CA TYR A 86 -8.31 8.60 -1.72
C TYR A 86 -9.32 7.57 -1.22
N GLU A 87 -10.52 7.59 -1.76
CA GLU A 87 -11.51 6.56 -1.49
C GLU A 87 -12.49 6.40 -2.65
N ASP A 88 -12.83 5.14 -2.96
CA ASP A 88 -13.94 4.73 -3.81
C ASP A 88 -14.60 3.46 -3.26
N ASP A 89 -15.39 2.74 -4.06
CA ASP A 89 -16.04 1.49 -3.64
C ASP A 89 -15.07 0.31 -3.51
N PHE A 90 -13.89 0.38 -4.09
CA PHE A 90 -12.90 -0.71 -4.15
C PHE A 90 -11.69 -0.48 -3.24
N CYS A 91 -11.28 0.75 -3.09
CA CYS A 91 -10.03 1.12 -2.42
C CYS A 91 -10.22 2.24 -1.39
N LEU A 92 -9.36 2.25 -0.40
CA LEU A 92 -9.11 3.37 0.49
C LEU A 92 -7.59 3.58 0.58
N VAL A 93 -7.13 4.83 0.51
CA VAL A 93 -5.75 5.19 0.83
C VAL A 93 -5.76 6.12 2.04
N ALA A 94 -5.21 5.63 3.15
CA ALA A 94 -5.10 6.37 4.39
C ALA A 94 -3.68 6.95 4.56
N ASN A 95 -3.57 8.19 5.03
CA ASN A 95 -2.29 8.79 5.41
C ASN A 95 -1.90 8.32 6.81
N LYS A 96 -0.91 7.45 6.91
CA LYS A 96 -0.46 6.93 8.22
C LYS A 96 0.39 7.97 8.94
N PRO A 97 0.05 8.39 10.15
CA PRO A 97 0.92 9.20 10.99
C PRO A 97 2.13 8.39 11.52
N ALA A 98 3.12 9.08 12.08
CA ALA A 98 4.17 8.44 12.85
C ALA A 98 3.64 7.89 14.19
N GLY A 99 4.37 6.95 14.79
CA GLY A 99 4.08 6.44 16.15
C GLY A 99 3.13 5.26 16.20
N ILE A 100 2.43 4.89 15.10
CA ILE A 100 1.54 3.72 15.06
C ILE A 100 1.95 2.73 13.98
N ASN A 101 1.72 1.44 14.24
CA ASN A 101 1.87 0.38 13.24
C ASN A 101 0.66 0.34 12.29
N VAL A 102 0.79 -0.25 11.12
CA VAL A 102 -0.36 -0.51 10.23
C VAL A 102 -1.29 -1.57 10.85
N HIS A 103 -0.72 -2.66 11.36
CA HIS A 103 -1.44 -3.76 12.02
C HIS A 103 -0.69 -4.18 13.29
N GLY A 104 -1.39 -4.82 14.21
CA GLY A 104 -0.80 -5.39 15.42
C GLY A 104 0.31 -6.40 15.10
N ASP A 105 1.24 -6.53 16.01
CA ASP A 105 2.21 -7.61 15.96
C ASP A 105 1.61 -8.89 16.59
N SER A 106 2.27 -10.03 16.35
CA SER A 106 1.84 -11.34 16.87
C SER A 106 1.99 -11.49 18.39
N THR A 107 2.43 -10.44 19.10
CA THR A 107 2.65 -10.47 20.55
C THR A 107 1.44 -10.06 21.38
N GLY A 108 0.32 -9.67 20.73
CA GLY A 108 -0.97 -9.44 21.38
C GLY A 108 -1.05 -8.17 22.24
N GLY A 109 -0.20 -7.18 21.98
CA GLY A 109 -0.28 -5.89 22.65
C GLY A 109 -1.51 -5.08 22.19
N GLU A 110 -2.16 -4.37 23.10
CA GLU A 110 -3.30 -3.47 22.86
C GLU A 110 -2.89 -2.13 22.20
N GLU A 111 -1.75 -2.10 21.49
CA GLU A 111 -1.30 -0.88 20.83
C GLU A 111 -2.27 -0.49 19.70
N LEU A 112 -2.67 0.79 19.68
CA LEU A 112 -3.43 1.38 18.58
C LEU A 112 -2.68 1.19 17.26
N THR A 113 -3.41 0.75 16.24
CA THR A 113 -2.87 0.59 14.88
C THR A 113 -3.71 1.35 13.86
N LEU A 114 -3.16 1.58 12.67
CA LEU A 114 -3.91 2.18 11.58
C LEU A 114 -5.16 1.34 11.21
N ASN A 115 -5.08 0.01 11.34
CA ASN A 115 -6.23 -0.85 11.09
C ASN A 115 -7.39 -0.59 12.05
N HIS A 116 -7.13 -0.28 13.33
CA HIS A 116 -8.17 0.12 14.29
C HIS A 116 -8.85 1.43 13.87
N ALA A 117 -8.07 2.42 13.43
CA ALA A 117 -8.60 3.69 12.94
C ALA A 117 -9.42 3.52 11.66
N VAL A 118 -8.96 2.69 10.72
CA VAL A 118 -9.70 2.37 9.48
C VAL A 118 -11.01 1.63 9.80
N ALA A 119 -11.00 0.70 10.77
CA ALA A 119 -12.22 0.02 11.22
C ALA A 119 -13.23 1.00 11.81
N ALA A 120 -12.78 1.96 12.64
CA ALA A 120 -13.64 3.00 13.20
C ALA A 120 -14.19 3.93 12.12
N TYR A 121 -13.39 4.27 11.13
CA TYR A 121 -13.82 5.05 9.97
C TYR A 121 -14.90 4.31 9.16
N TYR A 122 -14.70 3.01 8.88
CA TYR A 122 -15.70 2.18 8.19
C TYR A 122 -16.99 2.12 9.00
N GLN A 123 -16.91 1.92 10.32
CA GLN A 123 -18.07 1.89 11.21
C GLN A 123 -18.85 3.22 11.17
N ALA A 124 -18.15 4.35 11.28
CA ALA A 124 -18.76 5.68 11.23
C ALA A 124 -19.41 5.99 9.86
N SER A 125 -18.85 5.45 8.78
CA SER A 125 -19.39 5.57 7.42
C SER A 125 -20.49 4.56 7.09
N GLY A 126 -20.86 3.68 8.02
CA GLY A 126 -21.84 2.61 7.78
C GLY A 126 -21.34 1.52 6.82
N LEU A 127 -20.04 1.43 6.59
CA LEU A 127 -19.43 0.44 5.71
C LEU A 127 -19.04 -0.81 6.52
N HIS A 128 -19.63 -1.95 6.19
CA HIS A 128 -19.37 -3.22 6.84
C HIS A 128 -18.49 -4.12 5.99
N THR A 129 -17.18 -3.90 6.03
CA THR A 129 -16.19 -4.72 5.33
C THR A 129 -14.95 -4.95 6.18
N ALA A 130 -14.26 -6.08 5.97
CA ALA A 130 -13.02 -6.35 6.68
C ALA A 130 -11.92 -5.34 6.30
N VAL A 131 -11.09 -4.97 7.25
CA VAL A 131 -9.93 -4.10 7.05
C VAL A 131 -8.81 -4.91 6.40
N ARG A 132 -8.44 -4.56 5.16
CA ARG A 132 -7.47 -5.31 4.33
C ARG A 132 -6.36 -4.40 3.82
N PRO A 133 -5.29 -4.19 4.60
CA PRO A 133 -4.12 -3.45 4.11
C PRO A 133 -3.39 -4.27 3.04
N ILE A 134 -2.99 -3.61 1.95
CA ILE A 134 -2.24 -4.22 0.83
C ILE A 134 -0.73 -4.19 1.10
N HIS A 135 -0.27 -3.19 1.83
CA HIS A 135 1.13 -3.06 2.24
C HIS A 135 1.23 -2.41 3.62
N ARG A 136 2.45 -2.28 4.10
CA ARG A 136 2.72 -1.68 5.40
C ARG A 136 3.83 -0.64 5.34
N LEU A 137 3.83 0.24 6.33
CA LEU A 137 4.92 1.15 6.67
C LEU A 137 5.44 0.79 8.08
N ASP A 138 6.68 1.18 8.38
CA ASP A 138 7.23 1.05 9.74
C ASP A 138 6.49 1.98 10.71
N LYS A 139 6.55 1.72 12.01
CA LYS A 139 5.85 2.46 13.08
C LYS A 139 5.97 3.97 12.92
N ASP A 140 7.19 4.46 12.73
CA ASP A 140 7.50 5.89 12.68
C ASP A 140 7.69 6.43 11.24
N THR A 141 7.41 5.63 10.22
CA THR A 141 7.34 6.06 8.83
C THR A 141 5.94 6.55 8.54
N THR A 142 5.81 7.76 7.98
CA THR A 142 4.55 8.38 7.58
C THR A 142 4.24 8.14 6.12
N GLY A 143 2.98 8.34 5.70
CA GLY A 143 2.59 8.33 4.29
C GLY A 143 1.46 7.36 3.94
N PRO A 144 1.16 7.17 2.64
CA PRO A 144 -0.02 6.48 2.17
C PRO A 144 0.05 4.97 2.44
N VAL A 145 -1.07 4.41 2.89
CA VAL A 145 -1.30 2.97 3.01
C VAL A 145 -2.57 2.61 2.26
N LEU A 146 -2.44 1.69 1.30
CA LEU A 146 -3.53 1.21 0.46
C LEU A 146 -4.30 0.09 1.15
N TYR A 147 -5.61 0.19 1.16
CA TYR A 147 -6.56 -0.80 1.64
C TYR A 147 -7.51 -1.24 0.53
N ALA A 148 -7.84 -2.51 0.48
CA ALA A 148 -8.91 -3.03 -0.35
C ALA A 148 -10.23 -3.08 0.44
N LYS A 149 -11.31 -2.59 -0.15
CA LYS A 149 -12.65 -2.57 0.48
C LYS A 149 -13.49 -3.82 0.18
N ASN A 150 -13.00 -4.72 -0.66
CA ASN A 150 -13.64 -6.02 -0.94
C ASN A 150 -12.61 -7.07 -1.36
N GLU A 151 -13.04 -8.34 -1.44
CA GLU A 151 -12.14 -9.47 -1.74
C GLU A 151 -11.60 -9.42 -3.18
N TYR A 152 -12.39 -8.95 -4.14
CA TYR A 152 -11.94 -8.79 -5.52
C TYR A 152 -10.80 -7.79 -5.62
N ALA A 153 -10.98 -6.60 -5.03
CA ALA A 153 -9.94 -5.58 -4.98
C ALA A 153 -8.68 -6.08 -4.27
N GLN A 154 -8.84 -6.81 -3.15
CA GLN A 154 -7.70 -7.39 -2.44
C GLN A 154 -6.90 -8.33 -3.33
N LEU A 155 -7.55 -9.28 -3.98
CA LEU A 155 -6.87 -10.26 -4.84
C LEU A 155 -6.13 -9.60 -6.01
N LYS A 156 -6.73 -8.58 -6.63
CA LYS A 156 -6.12 -7.80 -7.72
C LYS A 156 -4.91 -7.00 -7.25
N LEU A 157 -5.06 -6.26 -6.16
CA LEU A 157 -3.98 -5.43 -5.61
C LEU A 157 -2.83 -6.26 -5.02
N ASP A 158 -3.12 -7.41 -4.41
CA ASP A 158 -2.10 -8.36 -3.95
C ASP A 158 -1.30 -8.95 -5.13
N GLU A 159 -1.97 -9.22 -6.26
CA GLU A 159 -1.31 -9.63 -7.49
C GLU A 159 -0.40 -8.52 -8.03
N ASP A 160 -0.91 -7.29 -8.15
CA ASP A 160 -0.14 -6.13 -8.61
C ASP A 160 1.05 -5.81 -7.69
N MET A 161 0.92 -6.03 -6.37
CA MET A 161 2.04 -5.94 -5.43
C MET A 161 3.11 -6.99 -5.70
N ARG A 162 2.73 -8.24 -5.96
CA ARG A 162 3.68 -9.33 -6.29
C ARG A 162 4.39 -9.10 -7.62
N GLU A 163 3.66 -8.55 -8.60
CA GLU A 163 4.17 -8.21 -9.92
C GLU A 163 4.90 -6.85 -9.97
N LYS A 164 5.05 -6.17 -8.82
CA LYS A 164 5.75 -4.88 -8.67
C LYS A 164 5.12 -3.74 -9.50
N LYS A 165 3.82 -3.83 -9.77
CA LYS A 165 3.05 -2.84 -10.52
C LYS A 165 2.61 -1.66 -9.65
N ILE A 166 2.55 -1.83 -8.32
CA ILE A 166 2.27 -0.74 -7.38
C ILE A 166 3.56 -0.01 -7.04
N ALA A 167 3.69 1.23 -7.50
CA ALA A 167 4.86 2.05 -7.23
C ALA A 167 4.70 2.80 -5.89
N ARG A 168 5.71 2.67 -5.03
CA ARG A 168 5.80 3.36 -3.74
C ARG A 168 7.05 4.23 -3.76
N ILE A 169 6.84 5.55 -3.74
CA ILE A 169 7.91 6.54 -3.76
C ILE A 169 8.01 7.17 -2.39
N TYR A 170 9.24 7.26 -1.90
CA TYR A 170 9.56 7.76 -0.57
C TYR A 170 10.48 8.95 -0.66
N ALA A 171 10.29 9.91 0.23
CA ALA A 171 11.27 10.94 0.56
C ALA A 171 12.04 10.50 1.81
N ALA A 172 13.36 10.56 1.75
CA ALA A 172 14.25 10.25 2.86
C ALA A 172 15.32 11.34 3.01
N ILE A 173 15.53 11.84 4.24
CA ILE A 173 16.65 12.76 4.53
C ILE A 173 17.73 11.93 5.24
N VAL A 174 18.90 11.83 4.61
CA VAL A 174 20.02 11.01 5.07
C VAL A 174 21.22 11.86 5.46
N GLN A 175 22.09 11.35 6.30
CA GLN A 175 23.36 11.99 6.70
C GLN A 175 24.37 11.97 5.58
N GLY A 176 25.09 13.07 5.41
CA GLY A 176 26.18 13.23 4.46
C GLY A 176 25.72 13.39 3.01
N GLN A 177 26.69 13.50 2.13
CA GLN A 177 26.49 13.71 0.70
C GLN A 177 26.50 12.38 -0.03
N VAL A 178 25.32 11.93 -0.50
CA VAL A 178 25.21 10.73 -1.34
C VAL A 178 25.88 11.00 -2.70
N GLN A 179 26.81 10.14 -3.10
CA GLN A 179 27.59 10.31 -4.32
C GLN A 179 26.73 10.19 -5.59
N ASP A 180 27.17 10.87 -6.64
CA ASP A 180 26.61 10.68 -7.98
C ASP A 180 26.88 9.25 -8.46
N GLY A 181 25.93 8.68 -9.21
CA GLY A 181 26.04 7.32 -9.73
C GLY A 181 25.45 6.22 -8.86
N LEU A 182 25.09 6.49 -7.60
CA LEU A 182 24.33 5.55 -6.79
C LEU A 182 22.85 5.60 -7.20
N THR A 183 22.46 4.78 -8.16
CA THR A 183 21.08 4.75 -8.70
C THR A 183 20.26 3.58 -8.20
N THR A 184 20.93 2.49 -7.77
CA THR A 184 20.23 1.28 -7.31
C THR A 184 21.04 0.58 -6.24
N ILE A 185 20.37 0.13 -5.20
CA ILE A 185 20.91 -0.71 -4.14
C ILE A 185 20.19 -2.06 -4.23
N ASP A 186 20.88 -3.09 -4.71
CA ASP A 186 20.39 -4.48 -4.80
C ASP A 186 21.20 -5.35 -3.82
N LEU A 187 20.81 -5.34 -2.57
CA LEU A 187 21.49 -6.03 -1.49
C LEU A 187 20.48 -6.78 -0.62
N PRO A 188 20.62 -8.11 -0.45
CA PRO A 188 19.64 -8.90 0.30
C PRO A 188 19.64 -8.56 1.78
N ILE A 189 18.44 -8.57 2.39
CA ILE A 189 18.23 -8.18 3.79
C ILE A 189 17.80 -9.38 4.63
N GLY A 190 18.48 -9.60 5.74
CA GLY A 190 18.20 -10.64 6.74
C GLY A 190 17.99 -10.08 8.14
N LYS A 191 17.61 -10.96 9.09
CA LYS A 191 17.54 -10.62 10.51
C LYS A 191 18.94 -10.39 11.06
N ASP A 192 19.10 -9.41 11.94
CA ASP A 192 20.31 -9.28 12.74
C ASP A 192 20.24 -10.31 13.89
N ARG A 193 21.25 -11.17 13.99
CA ARG A 193 21.29 -12.23 15.01
C ARG A 193 21.50 -11.67 16.43
N HIS A 194 22.04 -10.48 16.53
CA HIS A 194 22.40 -9.83 17.80
C HIS A 194 21.37 -8.79 18.28
N HIS A 195 20.30 -8.56 17.47
CA HIS A 195 19.29 -7.57 17.83
C HIS A 195 17.88 -8.01 17.39
N ARG A 196 16.94 -8.03 18.34
CA ARG A 196 15.59 -8.58 18.15
C ARG A 196 14.81 -7.93 16.97
N SER A 197 14.89 -6.62 16.82
CA SER A 197 14.11 -5.86 15.82
C SER A 197 14.92 -5.42 14.59
N ARG A 198 16.27 -5.45 14.68
CA ARG A 198 17.15 -4.95 13.64
C ARG A 198 17.22 -5.91 12.44
N ARG A 199 17.36 -5.33 11.25
CA ARG A 199 17.70 -6.03 10.00
C ARG A 199 19.10 -5.61 9.56
N ARG A 200 19.72 -6.39 8.69
CA ARG A 200 21.04 -6.08 8.12
C ARG A 200 21.13 -6.61 6.70
N VAL A 201 22.05 -6.05 5.91
CA VAL A 201 22.47 -6.66 4.66
C VAL A 201 23.12 -8.02 4.98
N SER A 202 22.69 -9.06 4.27
CA SER A 202 23.16 -10.43 4.49
C SER A 202 22.96 -11.25 3.24
N LEU A 203 24.01 -11.94 2.78
CA LEU A 203 23.96 -12.81 1.59
C LEU A 203 22.92 -13.93 1.69
N THR A 204 22.55 -14.35 2.92
CA THR A 204 21.48 -15.33 3.17
C THR A 204 20.12 -14.67 3.41
N GLY A 205 20.01 -13.37 3.18
CA GLY A 205 18.77 -12.59 3.34
C GLY A 205 17.82 -12.75 2.15
N GLN A 206 16.69 -12.08 2.24
CA GLN A 206 15.74 -11.98 1.15
C GLN A 206 16.16 -10.88 0.19
N GLN A 207 16.01 -11.09 -1.13
CA GLN A 207 16.28 -10.08 -2.13
C GLN A 207 15.57 -8.76 -1.79
N ALA A 208 16.30 -7.67 -1.89
CA ALA A 208 15.80 -6.32 -1.61
C ALA A 208 16.43 -5.33 -2.59
N VAL A 209 15.58 -4.60 -3.31
CA VAL A 209 16.00 -3.64 -4.36
C VAL A 209 15.37 -2.28 -4.08
N THR A 210 16.21 -1.25 -3.95
CA THR A 210 15.84 0.16 -3.76
C THR A 210 16.46 0.99 -4.86
N HIS A 211 15.63 1.73 -5.61
CA HIS A 211 16.08 2.66 -6.65
C HIS A 211 16.12 4.08 -6.10
N ILE A 212 17.18 4.81 -6.40
CA ILE A 212 17.33 6.24 -6.12
C ILE A 212 16.92 7.02 -7.35
N LEU A 213 15.86 7.80 -7.25
CA LEU A 213 15.28 8.56 -8.35
C LEU A 213 15.89 9.96 -8.47
N SER A 214 16.16 10.60 -7.33
CA SER A 214 16.81 11.92 -7.28
C SER A 214 17.57 12.11 -5.97
N VAL A 215 18.58 12.98 -6.01
CA VAL A 215 19.40 13.38 -4.86
C VAL A 215 19.54 14.91 -4.86
N GLU A 216 19.07 15.55 -3.80
CA GLU A 216 19.32 16.95 -3.52
C GLU A 216 20.30 17.02 -2.33
N ARG A 217 21.43 17.74 -2.47
CA ARG A 217 22.51 17.72 -1.47
C ARG A 217 22.66 19.05 -0.78
N SER A 218 23.00 18.97 0.51
CA SER A 218 23.58 20.09 1.27
C SER A 218 24.97 19.69 1.78
N ARG A 219 25.57 20.56 2.60
CA ARG A 219 26.87 20.28 3.21
C ARG A 219 26.88 19.03 4.09
N TYR A 220 25.76 18.72 4.79
CA TYR A 220 25.72 17.70 5.84
C TYR A 220 24.64 16.64 5.62
N ALA A 221 23.77 16.83 4.66
CA ALA A 221 22.64 15.94 4.40
C ALA A 221 22.36 15.79 2.89
N SER A 222 21.58 14.76 2.57
CA SER A 222 20.98 14.60 1.25
C SER A 222 19.50 14.25 1.38
N LEU A 223 18.65 14.91 0.59
CA LEU A 223 17.28 14.51 0.39
C LEU A 223 17.21 13.60 -0.83
N LEU A 224 16.68 12.40 -0.60
CA LEU A 224 16.54 11.37 -1.63
C LEU A 224 15.07 11.14 -1.95
N ARG A 225 14.76 10.94 -3.24
CA ARG A 225 13.53 10.25 -3.63
C ARG A 225 13.86 8.84 -4.05
N LEU A 226 13.17 7.89 -3.43
CA LEU A 226 13.47 6.47 -3.52
C LEU A 226 12.23 5.71 -3.99
N ARG A 227 12.40 4.72 -4.87
CA ARG A 227 11.34 3.78 -5.25
C ARG A 227 11.70 2.38 -4.77
N LEU A 228 10.74 1.73 -4.13
CA LEU A 228 10.88 0.35 -3.70
C LEU A 228 10.37 -0.61 -4.77
N GLU A 229 11.24 -1.51 -5.23
CA GLU A 229 10.86 -2.68 -6.04
C GLU A 229 10.40 -3.83 -5.15
N THR A 230 11.02 -4.00 -4.01
CA THR A 230 10.67 -4.94 -2.95
C THR A 230 10.24 -4.20 -1.68
N GLY A 231 9.66 -4.88 -0.68
CA GLY A 231 9.18 -4.27 0.57
C GLY A 231 9.63 -5.05 1.80
N ARG A 232 10.95 -5.18 2.03
CA ARG A 232 11.46 -5.86 3.23
C ARG A 232 11.39 -4.93 4.43
N THR A 233 11.24 -5.53 5.61
CA THR A 233 11.23 -4.78 6.88
C THR A 233 12.45 -3.87 6.97
N HIS A 234 12.24 -2.57 7.22
CA HIS A 234 13.25 -1.54 7.34
C HIS A 234 14.15 -1.36 6.09
N GLN A 235 13.69 -1.73 4.90
CA GLN A 235 14.54 -1.86 3.71
C GLN A 235 15.36 -0.59 3.40
N ILE A 236 14.71 0.57 3.27
CA ILE A 236 15.40 1.85 2.98
C ILE A 236 16.41 2.16 4.09
N ARG A 237 16.01 2.00 5.34
CA ARG A 237 16.82 2.27 6.54
C ARG A 237 18.09 1.42 6.56
N VAL A 238 17.95 0.11 6.28
CA VAL A 238 19.08 -0.84 6.18
C VAL A 238 20.00 -0.50 5.03
N HIS A 239 19.44 -0.27 3.84
CA HIS A 239 20.22 0.02 2.64
C HIS A 239 21.01 1.30 2.81
N MET A 240 20.37 2.40 3.22
CA MET A 240 21.05 3.68 3.37
C MET A 240 22.10 3.66 4.48
N SER A 241 21.82 3.01 5.61
CA SER A 241 22.83 2.80 6.66
C SER A 241 24.01 1.98 6.19
N HIS A 242 23.78 0.91 5.41
CA HIS A 242 24.85 0.08 4.84
C HIS A 242 25.73 0.86 3.86
N MET A 243 25.16 1.78 3.11
CA MET A 243 25.88 2.67 2.18
C MET A 243 26.63 3.82 2.90
N GLY A 244 26.57 3.89 4.22
CA GLY A 244 27.22 4.94 5.02
C GLY A 244 26.41 6.23 5.16
N HIS A 245 25.14 6.22 4.72
CA HIS A 245 24.22 7.36 4.78
C HIS A 245 22.96 7.03 5.58
N PRO A 246 23.04 6.79 6.92
CA PRO A 246 21.86 6.51 7.72
C PRO A 246 20.86 7.67 7.66
N LEU A 247 19.57 7.36 7.79
CA LEU A 247 18.53 8.39 7.83
C LEU A 247 18.69 9.23 9.09
N ILE A 248 18.51 10.54 8.97
CA ILE A 248 18.48 11.42 10.13
C ILE A 248 17.37 10.95 11.09
N GLY A 249 17.65 10.93 12.39
CA GLY A 249 16.72 10.46 13.42
C GLY A 249 16.62 8.95 13.59
N ASP A 250 17.20 8.14 12.72
CA ASP A 250 17.13 6.68 12.80
C ASP A 250 18.18 6.09 13.76
N SER A 251 17.91 6.17 15.06
CA SER A 251 18.82 5.68 16.12
C SER A 251 19.10 4.17 16.00
N LEU A 252 18.15 3.38 15.45
CA LEU A 252 18.33 1.94 15.28
C LEU A 252 19.42 1.59 14.26
N TYR A 253 19.63 2.47 13.27
CA TYR A 253 20.57 2.25 12.17
C TYR A 253 21.72 3.27 12.11
N GLY A 254 21.98 3.97 13.22
CA GLY A 254 23.15 4.87 13.35
C GLY A 254 22.87 6.30 12.91
N GLY A 255 21.64 6.65 12.64
CA GLY A 255 21.23 8.02 12.38
C GLY A 255 21.26 8.87 13.65
N ASN A 256 21.67 10.14 13.52
CA ASN A 256 21.71 11.09 14.62
C ASN A 256 20.29 11.40 15.08
N ALA A 257 19.98 11.09 16.35
CA ALA A 257 18.62 11.28 16.90
C ALA A 257 18.24 12.77 17.13
N ARG A 258 19.22 13.65 17.11
CA ARG A 258 18.99 15.11 17.25
C ARG A 258 19.30 15.82 15.93
N PRO A 259 18.46 16.76 15.48
CA PRO A 259 17.25 17.33 16.14
C PRO A 259 15.95 16.55 15.89
N PHE A 260 15.97 15.43 15.14
CA PHE A 260 14.78 14.71 14.64
C PHE A 260 14.56 13.39 15.40
N GLY A 261 13.42 13.23 16.05
CA GLY A 261 13.18 12.14 17.02
C GLY A 261 12.79 10.78 16.41
N ARG A 262 12.64 10.67 15.07
CA ARG A 262 12.27 9.44 14.34
C ARG A 262 13.08 9.34 13.04
N GLN A 263 13.03 8.22 12.34
CA GLN A 263 13.63 8.16 11.00
C GLN A 263 12.98 9.18 10.06
N ALA A 264 13.79 10.01 9.41
CA ALA A 264 13.33 10.98 8.40
C ALA A 264 12.95 10.28 7.10
N LEU A 265 11.82 9.57 7.15
CA LEU A 265 11.27 8.76 6.06
C LEU A 265 9.77 8.98 5.93
N HIS A 266 9.34 9.28 4.72
CA HIS A 266 7.95 9.54 4.38
C HIS A 266 7.59 8.88 3.04
N GLY A 267 6.51 8.13 2.99
CA GLY A 267 5.89 7.75 1.73
C GLY A 267 5.28 8.99 1.09
N GLU A 268 5.88 9.49 0.02
CA GLU A 268 5.45 10.72 -0.64
C GLU A 268 4.36 10.46 -1.68
N ARG A 269 4.44 9.28 -2.34
CA ARG A 269 3.57 8.98 -3.48
C ARG A 269 3.29 7.49 -3.61
N LEU A 270 2.04 7.17 -3.91
CA LEU A 270 1.57 5.84 -4.22
C LEU A 270 0.90 5.84 -5.59
N ILE A 271 1.31 4.92 -6.49
CA ILE A 271 0.72 4.79 -7.82
C ILE A 271 0.28 3.35 -8.01
N PHE A 272 -0.98 3.13 -8.36
CA PHE A 272 -1.55 1.81 -8.57
C PHE A 272 -2.65 1.85 -9.63
N ALA A 273 -3.03 0.70 -10.18
CA ALA A 273 -4.16 0.57 -11.08
C ALA A 273 -5.44 0.29 -10.28
N HIS A 274 -6.53 1.00 -10.60
CA HIS A 274 -7.84 0.70 -10.01
C HIS A 274 -8.25 -0.75 -10.31
N PRO A 275 -8.63 -1.56 -9.31
CA PRO A 275 -8.82 -3.00 -9.47
C PRO A 275 -9.80 -3.41 -10.58
N LEU A 276 -10.87 -2.65 -10.77
CA LEU A 276 -11.89 -2.95 -11.77
C LEU A 276 -11.57 -2.30 -13.13
N THR A 277 -11.32 -0.99 -13.14
CA THR A 277 -11.19 -0.23 -14.39
C THR A 277 -9.78 -0.24 -14.97
N GLY A 278 -8.76 -0.55 -14.14
CA GLY A 278 -7.37 -0.48 -14.53
C GLY A 278 -6.85 0.95 -14.76
N GLU A 279 -7.65 1.96 -14.45
CA GLU A 279 -7.23 3.36 -14.48
C GLU A 279 -6.08 3.56 -13.51
N GLN A 280 -5.04 4.28 -13.95
CA GLN A 280 -3.92 4.61 -13.07
C GLN A 280 -4.33 5.69 -12.07
N ILE A 281 -4.23 5.37 -10.80
CA ILE A 281 -4.48 6.28 -9.68
C ILE A 281 -3.13 6.67 -9.08
N GLU A 282 -2.91 7.98 -8.95
CA GLU A 282 -1.74 8.54 -8.27
C GLU A 282 -2.22 9.30 -7.04
N VAL A 283 -1.71 8.92 -5.87
CA VAL A 283 -2.03 9.53 -4.58
C VAL A 283 -0.77 10.15 -4.00
N LEU A 284 -0.84 11.45 -3.73
CA LEU A 284 0.21 12.20 -3.05
C LEU A 284 -0.14 12.33 -1.57
N ALA A 285 0.81 12.05 -0.69
CA ALA A 285 0.68 12.32 0.74
C ALA A 285 1.40 13.63 1.08
N PRO A 286 0.74 14.54 1.81
CA PRO A 286 1.40 15.76 2.26
C PRO A 286 2.56 15.43 3.21
N TRP A 287 3.65 16.17 3.07
CA TRP A 287 4.77 16.02 3.98
C TRP A 287 4.37 16.45 5.40
N PRO A 288 4.70 15.66 6.41
CA PRO A 288 4.46 16.06 7.79
C PRO A 288 5.35 17.25 8.18
N GLU A 289 4.81 18.10 9.05
CA GLU A 289 5.43 19.37 9.43
C GLU A 289 6.87 19.20 9.96
N ASP A 290 7.09 18.16 10.77
CA ASP A 290 8.42 17.84 11.29
C ASP A 290 9.45 17.57 10.18
N MET A 291 9.05 16.90 9.08
CA MET A 291 9.94 16.67 7.94
C MET A 291 10.13 17.91 7.07
N LEU A 292 9.11 18.76 6.94
CA LEU A 292 9.25 20.04 6.24
C LEU A 292 10.28 20.92 6.97
N GLN A 293 10.16 21.06 8.30
CA GLN A 293 11.11 21.79 9.10
C GLN A 293 12.53 21.21 9.01
N LEU A 294 12.66 19.87 9.12
CA LEU A 294 13.96 19.22 8.96
C LEU A 294 14.58 19.46 7.59
N LYS A 295 13.79 19.46 6.53
CA LYS A 295 14.23 19.77 5.17
C LYS A 295 14.81 21.18 5.10
N GLU A 296 14.09 22.17 5.64
CA GLU A 296 14.54 23.56 5.67
C GLU A 296 15.85 23.70 6.45
N ASP A 297 15.91 23.15 7.66
CA ASP A 297 17.10 23.20 8.52
C ASP A 297 18.31 22.48 7.90
N SER A 298 18.08 21.36 7.21
CA SER A 298 19.16 20.52 6.69
C SER A 298 19.67 20.92 5.32
N LEU A 299 18.84 21.53 4.47
CA LEU A 299 19.17 21.84 3.08
C LEU A 299 19.39 23.33 2.81
N PHE A 300 18.77 24.23 3.60
CA PHE A 300 18.82 25.66 3.32
C PHE A 300 19.62 26.51 4.33
N LEU A 301 20.00 25.95 5.49
CA LEU A 301 20.87 26.63 6.48
C LEU A 301 22.38 26.36 6.24
N SER A 302 22.81 26.32 5.01
CA SER A 302 24.23 26.17 4.61
C SER A 302 24.82 27.48 4.10
#